data_f6450f21b150824779420e8504103248
#
_entry.id   f6450f21b150824779420e8504103248
#
_cell.length_a   1.000
_cell.length_b   1.000
_cell.length_c   1.000
_cell.angle_alpha   90.00
_cell.angle_beta   90.00
_cell.angle_gamma   90.00
#
_symmetry.space_group_name_H-M   'P 1'
#
loop_
_entity.id
_entity.type
_entity.pdbx_description
1 polymer ?
#
loop_
_entity_poly.entity_id
_entity_poly.type
_entity_poly.pdbx_seq_one_letter_code
_entity_poly.pdbx_strand_id
1 'polypeptide(L)'
;PYGVMHGGELNADAWTQRRDVVRSELEKAEERLAFPVTEEGEADAGIDGEDQDQGDEDMSGRMSSRSGKPRRSELDLDALAATQQSMTHAEHEKLVKLRLTMTYYEDALKFIHLLEQGVPILVQLLASTNKAEVLESMEFFRVAHEYKIHGASDGVRAMIHLIWTKDNALVMEDGSQLKGIRSRLIEVYRSLYFDPYPGLSRSEHVALVCRNMIERTFGATLAELTSLEQLFSLMHAEGLVERAVVEKLWDVYASPLPISRAQRRGAIMILSMLAKAERELVAEKMDVLLRIGLGHVGSKDLVLAKHTCIALQHVSGSTKKVKGTLAGGHVRYPMQHPM
;
A
#
# COMPACT_ATOMS: atom_id res chain seq x y z
N PRO A 1 -5.26 4.80 7.34
CA PRO A 1 -5.84 4.15 8.54
C PRO A 1 -7.32 3.87 8.40
N TYR A 2 -8.10 4.75 7.76
CA TYR A 2 -9.54 4.55 7.56
C TYR A 2 -9.83 3.33 6.67
N GLY A 3 -9.05 3.11 5.62
CA GLY A 3 -9.16 1.96 4.73
C GLY A 3 -8.94 0.62 5.43
N VAL A 4 -8.05 0.58 6.42
CA VAL A 4 -7.82 -0.63 7.23
C VAL A 4 -9.00 -0.89 8.18
N MET A 5 -9.64 0.15 8.69
CA MET A 5 -10.79 0.02 9.59
C MET A 5 -12.11 -0.29 8.86
N HIS A 6 -12.25 0.09 7.59
CA HIS A 6 -13.50 0.00 6.83
C HIS A 6 -13.44 -0.89 5.58
N GLY A 7 -12.64 -1.94 5.59
CA GLY A 7 -12.62 -2.93 4.50
C GLY A 7 -11.33 -2.97 3.72
N GLY A 8 -10.34 -2.15 4.06
CA GLY A 8 -8.99 -2.25 3.50
C GLY A 8 -8.82 -1.48 2.19
N GLU A 9 -7.86 -1.93 1.43
CA GLU A 9 -7.46 -1.31 0.17
C GLU A 9 -8.55 -1.49 -0.90
N LEU A 10 -8.83 -0.44 -1.66
CA LEU A 10 -9.75 -0.47 -2.82
C LEU A 10 -8.99 -0.92 -4.09
N ASN A 11 -8.26 -2.01 -3.98
CA ASN A 11 -7.57 -2.62 -5.11
C ASN A 11 -8.54 -3.56 -5.84
N ALA A 12 -8.84 -3.26 -7.10
CA ALA A 12 -9.80 -4.02 -7.91
C ALA A 12 -9.47 -5.52 -8.00
N ASP A 13 -8.19 -5.89 -8.11
CA ASP A 13 -7.76 -7.29 -8.20
C ASP A 13 -8.09 -8.07 -6.91
N ALA A 14 -7.80 -7.47 -5.76
CA ALA A 14 -8.10 -8.09 -4.47
C ALA A 14 -9.61 -8.26 -4.24
N TRP A 15 -10.40 -7.29 -4.65
CA TRP A 15 -11.86 -7.35 -4.56
C TRP A 15 -12.46 -8.35 -5.56
N THR A 16 -11.90 -8.45 -6.77
CA THR A 16 -12.25 -9.46 -7.76
C THR A 16 -11.99 -10.88 -7.23
N GLN A 17 -10.83 -11.12 -6.64
CA GLN A 17 -10.53 -12.42 -6.02
C GLN A 17 -11.54 -12.79 -4.92
N ARG A 18 -11.89 -11.86 -4.05
CA ARG A 18 -12.90 -12.08 -2.99
C ARG A 18 -14.27 -12.38 -3.58
N ARG A 19 -14.68 -11.63 -4.61
CA ARG A 19 -15.93 -11.89 -5.34
C ARG A 19 -15.94 -13.29 -5.94
N ASP A 20 -14.86 -13.71 -6.58
CA ASP A 20 -14.79 -15.01 -7.27
C ASP A 20 -14.83 -16.19 -6.29
N VAL A 21 -14.27 -16.02 -5.09
CA VAL A 21 -14.43 -17.01 -4.00
C VAL A 21 -15.89 -17.13 -3.59
N VAL A 22 -16.58 -16.01 -3.33
CA VAL A 22 -18.00 -16.01 -2.97
C VAL A 22 -18.88 -16.55 -4.09
N ARG A 23 -18.55 -16.28 -5.35
CA ARG A 23 -19.23 -16.84 -6.52
C ARG A 23 -19.14 -18.36 -6.53
N SER A 24 -17.94 -18.91 -6.34
CA SER A 24 -17.73 -20.37 -6.27
C SER A 24 -18.49 -21.02 -5.12
N GLU A 25 -18.56 -20.33 -3.97
CA GLU A 25 -19.35 -20.82 -2.83
C GLU A 25 -20.86 -20.76 -3.12
N LEU A 26 -21.33 -19.73 -3.79
CA LEU A 26 -22.71 -19.56 -4.20
C LEU A 26 -23.13 -20.65 -5.18
N GLU A 27 -22.34 -20.90 -6.23
CA GLU A 27 -22.56 -21.96 -7.22
C GLU A 27 -22.68 -23.33 -6.54
N LYS A 28 -21.76 -23.67 -5.62
CA LYS A 28 -21.81 -24.93 -4.84
C LYS A 28 -23.04 -25.01 -3.94
N ALA A 29 -23.47 -23.89 -3.36
CA ALA A 29 -24.67 -23.86 -2.52
C ALA A 29 -25.95 -24.02 -3.37
N GLU A 30 -25.99 -23.42 -4.56
CA GLU A 30 -27.10 -23.57 -5.51
C GLU A 30 -27.18 -25.00 -6.07
N GLU A 31 -26.03 -25.63 -6.41
CA GLU A 31 -25.98 -27.03 -6.85
C GLU A 31 -26.50 -28.00 -5.78
N ARG A 32 -26.13 -27.79 -4.53
CA ARG A 32 -26.64 -28.64 -3.42
C ARG A 32 -28.15 -28.55 -3.23
N LEU A 33 -28.73 -27.39 -3.46
CA LEU A 33 -30.17 -27.18 -3.38
C LEU A 33 -30.90 -27.70 -4.61
N ALA A 34 -30.26 -27.66 -5.80
CA ALA A 34 -30.83 -28.17 -7.05
C ALA A 34 -30.81 -29.71 -7.11
N PHE A 35 -29.81 -30.33 -6.50
CA PHE A 35 -29.68 -31.80 -6.41
C PHE A 35 -29.46 -32.20 -4.95
N PRO A 36 -30.52 -32.32 -4.17
CA PRO A 36 -30.38 -32.89 -2.83
C PRO A 36 -29.88 -34.34 -2.98
N VAL A 37 -28.61 -34.55 -2.61
CA VAL A 37 -28.02 -35.88 -2.55
C VAL A 37 -28.79 -36.63 -1.46
N THR A 38 -29.68 -37.51 -1.86
CA THR A 38 -30.16 -38.58 -0.97
C THR A 38 -28.95 -39.45 -0.72
N GLU A 39 -28.31 -39.29 0.40
CA GLU A 39 -27.40 -40.30 0.94
C GLU A 39 -28.24 -41.52 1.33
N GLU A 40 -28.69 -42.30 0.33
CA GLU A 40 -29.10 -43.69 0.55
C GLU A 40 -27.81 -44.47 0.72
N GLY A 41 -27.70 -45.00 1.93
CA GLY A 41 -26.55 -45.73 2.37
C GLY A 41 -26.18 -46.88 1.45
N GLU A 42 -24.97 -46.90 1.01
CA GLU A 42 -24.28 -48.13 0.67
C GLU A 42 -24.00 -48.92 1.97
N ALA A 43 -25.01 -49.66 2.38
CA ALA A 43 -24.78 -50.80 3.23
C ALA A 43 -24.26 -51.92 2.32
N ASP A 44 -22.99 -52.10 2.29
CA ASP A 44 -22.30 -53.24 1.70
C ASP A 44 -22.77 -54.51 2.42
N ALA A 45 -23.60 -55.27 1.72
CA ALA A 45 -24.00 -56.64 2.10
C ALA A 45 -22.98 -57.60 1.48
N GLY A 46 -21.89 -57.82 2.17
CA GLY A 46 -21.03 -58.97 1.92
C GLY A 46 -21.63 -60.23 2.50
N ILE A 47 -22.26 -61.04 1.67
CA ILE A 47 -22.66 -62.44 1.93
C ILE A 47 -21.52 -63.31 1.45
N ASP A 48 -21.03 -64.14 2.34
CA ASP A 48 -20.49 -65.51 2.12
C ASP A 48 -20.37 -66.13 3.50
N GLY A 49 -20.93 -67.21 3.80
CA GLY A 49 -21.11 -68.49 3.11
C GLY A 49 -20.71 -69.59 4.05
N GLU A 50 -21.53 -70.58 4.18
CA GLU A 50 -21.23 -71.97 4.56
C GLU A 50 -21.04 -72.38 6.03
N ASP A 51 -22.05 -73.07 6.48
CA ASP A 51 -22.17 -74.49 6.76
C ASP A 51 -21.83 -75.08 8.16
N GLN A 52 -22.80 -75.97 8.55
CA GLN A 52 -22.69 -77.16 9.39
C GLN A 52 -22.78 -76.93 10.91
N ASP A 53 -23.82 -77.43 11.43
CA ASP A 53 -24.40 -78.74 11.69
C ASP A 53 -24.33 -79.14 13.20
N GLN A 54 -25.45 -79.64 13.64
CA GLN A 54 -25.64 -80.62 14.74
C GLN A 54 -25.65 -80.17 16.21
N GLY A 55 -26.79 -80.52 16.79
CA GLY A 55 -26.81 -81.25 18.06
C GLY A 55 -27.70 -80.71 19.18
N ASP A 56 -28.91 -81.23 19.18
CA ASP A 56 -29.67 -81.83 20.29
C ASP A 56 -29.83 -81.16 21.66
N GLU A 57 -31.12 -81.13 22.00
CA GLU A 57 -31.73 -81.52 23.29
C GLU A 57 -31.39 -80.66 24.55
N ASP A 58 -32.24 -80.20 25.31
CA ASP A 58 -33.49 -80.70 25.92
C ASP A 58 -33.94 -79.67 27.01
N MET A 59 -35.23 -79.62 27.18
CA MET A 59 -35.96 -79.44 28.42
C MET A 59 -35.90 -78.18 29.29
N SER A 60 -37.07 -77.65 29.34
CA SER A 60 -37.78 -77.32 30.57
C SER A 60 -37.57 -75.99 31.26
N GLY A 61 -38.61 -75.23 31.27
CA GLY A 61 -38.85 -74.50 32.48
C GLY A 61 -39.31 -73.05 32.44
N ARG A 62 -40.58 -72.87 32.18
CA ARG A 62 -41.43 -71.96 32.96
C ARG A 62 -41.20 -70.48 33.00
N MET A 63 -42.22 -69.87 32.50
CA MET A 63 -42.95 -68.71 33.08
C MET A 63 -42.39 -67.31 33.02
N SER A 64 -43.16 -66.54 32.27
CA SER A 64 -43.78 -65.29 32.68
C SER A 64 -42.88 -64.05 32.71
N SER A 65 -42.99 -63.19 31.77
CA SER A 65 -43.78 -62.00 31.93
C SER A 65 -43.49 -60.99 30.79
N ARG A 66 -44.54 -60.51 30.27
CA ARG A 66 -44.69 -59.12 29.70
C ARG A 66 -43.42 -58.34 29.48
N SER A 67 -43.16 -58.10 28.26
CA SER A 67 -42.63 -56.78 27.96
C SER A 67 -42.92 -56.36 26.57
N GLY A 68 -43.50 -55.23 26.49
CA GLY A 68 -43.80 -54.51 25.30
C GLY A 68 -42.58 -54.39 24.42
N LYS A 69 -42.76 -54.67 23.16
CA LYS A 69 -41.89 -54.12 22.09
C LYS A 69 -41.83 -52.65 22.29
N PRO A 70 -40.63 -52.00 22.23
CA PRO A 70 -40.60 -50.63 22.09
C PRO A 70 -41.25 -50.30 20.74
N ARG A 71 -42.29 -49.47 20.75
CA ARG A 71 -42.81 -48.76 19.61
C ARG A 71 -41.65 -47.96 19.07
N ARG A 72 -41.01 -48.40 18.02
CA ARG A 72 -40.21 -47.61 17.11
C ARG A 72 -41.23 -46.71 16.42
N SER A 73 -41.55 -45.74 16.91
CA SER A 73 -41.48 -44.36 16.99
C SER A 73 -41.96 -43.59 15.74
N GLU A 74 -43.18 -43.11 15.88
CA GLU A 74 -43.62 -41.91 15.17
C GLU A 74 -42.87 -40.67 15.61
N LEU A 75 -42.18 -40.71 16.78
CA LEU A 75 -41.39 -39.61 17.34
C LEU A 75 -40.07 -39.35 16.59
N ASP A 76 -39.48 -40.37 15.96
CA ASP A 76 -38.21 -40.19 15.22
C ASP A 76 -38.40 -39.57 13.83
N LEU A 77 -39.57 -39.81 13.21
CA LEU A 77 -39.87 -39.20 11.89
C LEU A 77 -40.17 -37.71 11.98
N ASP A 78 -40.85 -37.25 13.03
CA ASP A 78 -41.12 -35.85 13.25
C ASP A 78 -39.85 -35.07 13.65
N ALA A 79 -38.98 -35.69 14.44
CA ALA A 79 -37.69 -35.14 14.78
C ALA A 79 -36.74 -35.06 13.55
N LEU A 80 -36.76 -36.09 12.69
CA LEU A 80 -36.03 -36.10 11.42
C LEU A 80 -36.59 -35.04 10.44
N ALA A 81 -37.91 -34.93 10.32
CA ALA A 81 -38.55 -33.93 9.48
C ALA A 81 -38.28 -32.50 9.98
N ALA A 82 -38.33 -32.26 11.31
CA ALA A 82 -37.97 -30.99 11.91
C ALA A 82 -36.48 -30.64 11.72
N THR A 83 -35.60 -31.65 11.79
CA THR A 83 -34.16 -31.46 11.54
C THR A 83 -33.90 -31.17 10.07
N GLN A 84 -34.54 -31.85 9.14
CA GLN A 84 -34.46 -31.54 7.70
C GLN A 84 -35.03 -30.17 7.38
N GLN A 85 -36.17 -29.76 7.96
CA GLN A 85 -36.72 -28.42 7.77
C GLN A 85 -35.82 -27.34 8.35
N SER A 86 -35.15 -27.56 9.48
CA SER A 86 -34.20 -26.61 10.06
C SER A 86 -32.90 -26.52 9.24
N MET A 87 -32.42 -27.63 8.69
CA MET A 87 -31.26 -27.65 7.78
C MET A 87 -31.57 -26.92 6.49
N THR A 88 -32.69 -27.15 5.85
CA THR A 88 -33.10 -26.42 4.63
C THR A 88 -33.30 -24.94 4.87
N HIS A 89 -33.81 -24.53 6.02
CA HIS A 89 -33.93 -23.12 6.39
C HIS A 89 -32.56 -22.47 6.60
N ALA A 90 -31.62 -23.14 7.26
CA ALA A 90 -30.24 -22.65 7.45
C ALA A 90 -29.50 -22.58 6.13
N GLU A 91 -29.68 -23.52 5.22
CA GLU A 91 -29.09 -23.51 3.89
C GLU A 91 -29.64 -22.33 3.04
N HIS A 92 -30.96 -22.12 3.11
CA HIS A 92 -31.59 -20.98 2.43
C HIS A 92 -31.10 -19.64 2.97
N GLU A 93 -30.96 -19.48 4.29
CA GLU A 93 -30.40 -18.30 4.91
C GLU A 93 -28.93 -18.07 4.46
N LYS A 94 -28.14 -19.14 4.39
CA LYS A 94 -26.76 -19.09 3.88
C LYS A 94 -26.72 -18.62 2.42
N LEU A 95 -27.61 -19.12 1.58
CA LEU A 95 -27.68 -18.73 0.17
C LEU A 95 -28.07 -17.27 0.02
N VAL A 96 -29.03 -16.78 0.80
CA VAL A 96 -29.40 -15.36 0.80
C VAL A 96 -28.21 -14.48 1.24
N LYS A 97 -27.46 -14.90 2.27
CA LYS A 97 -26.24 -14.19 2.71
C LYS A 97 -25.16 -14.17 1.61
N LEU A 98 -24.93 -15.29 0.94
CA LEU A 98 -23.96 -15.36 -0.17
C LEU A 98 -24.37 -14.46 -1.34
N ARG A 99 -25.64 -14.44 -1.74
CA ARG A 99 -26.15 -13.55 -2.78
C ARG A 99 -26.00 -12.09 -2.41
N LEU A 100 -26.33 -11.73 -1.18
CA LEU A 100 -26.16 -10.35 -0.69
C LEU A 100 -24.67 -9.96 -0.68
N THR A 101 -23.80 -10.86 -0.24
CA THR A 101 -22.35 -10.63 -0.24
C THR A 101 -21.82 -10.49 -1.67
N MET A 102 -22.32 -11.29 -2.62
CA MET A 102 -21.96 -11.19 -4.04
C MET A 102 -22.34 -9.82 -4.62
N THR A 103 -23.58 -9.38 -4.40
CA THR A 103 -24.06 -8.06 -4.84
C THR A 103 -23.19 -6.94 -4.23
N TYR A 104 -22.85 -7.05 -2.95
CA TYR A 104 -21.96 -6.09 -2.30
C TYR A 104 -20.58 -5.99 -2.99
N TYR A 105 -19.96 -7.13 -3.33
CA TYR A 105 -18.67 -7.11 -4.04
C TYR A 105 -18.80 -6.56 -5.47
N GLU A 106 -19.89 -6.87 -6.17
CA GLU A 106 -20.15 -6.32 -7.52
C GLU A 106 -20.32 -4.81 -7.48
N ASP A 107 -21.08 -4.28 -6.55
CA ASP A 107 -21.30 -2.84 -6.41
C ASP A 107 -20.02 -2.12 -5.95
N ALA A 108 -19.24 -2.72 -5.05
CA ALA A 108 -17.94 -2.20 -4.66
C ALA A 108 -16.97 -2.15 -5.86
N LEU A 109 -16.92 -3.20 -6.68
CA LEU A 109 -16.08 -3.23 -7.89
C LEU A 109 -16.52 -2.18 -8.91
N LYS A 110 -17.83 -1.99 -9.14
CA LYS A 110 -18.35 -0.92 -10.00
C LYS A 110 -17.88 0.45 -9.50
N PHE A 111 -17.97 0.68 -8.18
CA PHE A 111 -17.51 1.93 -7.57
C PHE A 111 -16.00 2.15 -7.76
N ILE A 112 -15.18 1.12 -7.51
CA ILE A 112 -13.73 1.18 -7.71
C ILE A 112 -13.41 1.53 -9.16
N HIS A 113 -14.03 0.85 -10.14
CA HIS A 113 -13.80 1.12 -11.55
C HIS A 113 -14.23 2.53 -11.98
N LEU A 114 -15.31 3.07 -11.42
CA LEU A 114 -15.70 4.47 -11.65
C LEU A 114 -14.66 5.45 -11.15
N LEU A 115 -14.06 5.20 -9.97
CA LEU A 115 -12.97 6.01 -9.47
C LEU A 115 -11.73 5.92 -10.36
N GLU A 116 -11.36 4.72 -10.80
CA GLU A 116 -10.22 4.49 -11.71
C GLU A 116 -10.43 5.20 -13.06
N GLN A 117 -11.65 5.19 -13.61
CA GLN A 117 -12.00 5.92 -14.83
C GLN A 117 -11.92 7.44 -14.64
N GLY A 118 -12.15 7.94 -13.44
CA GLY A 118 -11.99 9.36 -13.10
C GLY A 118 -10.54 9.83 -13.04
N VAL A 119 -9.60 8.94 -12.74
CA VAL A 119 -8.18 9.28 -12.56
C VAL A 119 -7.60 10.09 -13.74
N PRO A 120 -7.70 9.68 -15.00
CA PRO A 120 -7.11 10.44 -16.12
C PRO A 120 -7.73 11.82 -16.30
N ILE A 121 -9.01 12.00 -15.96
CA ILE A 121 -9.69 13.30 -16.02
C ILE A 121 -9.13 14.22 -14.93
N LEU A 122 -8.98 13.70 -13.72
CA LEU A 122 -8.46 14.44 -12.59
C LEU A 122 -6.97 14.81 -12.76
N VAL A 123 -6.17 13.97 -13.44
CA VAL A 123 -4.80 14.33 -13.85
C VAL A 123 -4.80 15.55 -14.77
N GLN A 124 -5.77 15.65 -15.71
CA GLN A 124 -5.88 16.83 -16.56
C GLN A 124 -6.30 18.08 -15.77
N LEU A 125 -7.18 17.92 -14.76
CA LEU A 125 -7.61 19.03 -13.90
C LEU A 125 -6.48 19.58 -13.00
N LEU A 126 -5.41 18.80 -12.73
CA LEU A 126 -4.20 19.35 -12.08
C LEU A 126 -3.55 20.47 -12.89
N ALA A 127 -3.75 20.51 -14.21
CA ALA A 127 -3.25 21.56 -15.08
C ALA A 127 -4.29 22.69 -15.35
N SER A 128 -5.43 22.68 -14.65
CA SER A 128 -6.48 23.68 -14.80
C SER A 128 -6.00 25.07 -14.36
N THR A 129 -6.58 26.08 -14.98
CA THR A 129 -6.42 27.49 -14.56
C THR A 129 -7.27 27.81 -13.33
N ASN A 130 -8.29 27.01 -13.05
CA ASN A 130 -9.15 27.15 -11.89
C ASN A 130 -8.49 26.54 -10.65
N LYS A 131 -8.15 27.39 -9.69
CA LYS A 131 -7.47 26.97 -8.46
C LYS A 131 -8.29 25.95 -7.65
N ALA A 132 -9.60 26.08 -7.59
CA ALA A 132 -10.44 25.15 -6.85
C ALA A 132 -10.39 23.74 -7.44
N GLU A 133 -10.46 23.61 -8.76
CA GLU A 133 -10.35 22.31 -9.46
C GLU A 133 -9.00 21.63 -9.17
N VAL A 134 -7.92 22.41 -9.16
CA VAL A 134 -6.58 21.90 -8.83
C VAL A 134 -6.53 21.39 -7.39
N LEU A 135 -7.05 22.17 -6.43
CA LEU A 135 -7.03 21.79 -5.01
C LEU A 135 -7.87 20.54 -4.73
N GLU A 136 -9.07 20.44 -5.33
CA GLU A 136 -9.94 19.27 -5.20
C GLU A 136 -9.31 18.02 -5.86
N SER A 137 -8.68 18.19 -7.03
CA SER A 137 -7.95 17.10 -7.68
C SER A 137 -6.78 16.59 -6.82
N MET A 138 -6.05 17.49 -6.16
CA MET A 138 -4.97 17.12 -5.25
C MET A 138 -5.52 16.33 -4.04
N GLU A 139 -6.65 16.75 -3.47
CA GLU A 139 -7.28 16.03 -2.36
C GLU A 139 -7.77 14.66 -2.78
N PHE A 140 -8.39 14.55 -3.96
CA PHE A 140 -8.76 13.26 -4.53
C PHE A 140 -7.55 12.33 -4.62
N PHE A 141 -6.41 12.76 -5.19
CA PHE A 141 -5.23 11.92 -5.31
C PHE A 141 -4.61 11.55 -3.97
N ARG A 142 -4.68 12.43 -2.97
CA ARG A 142 -4.26 12.10 -1.61
C ARG A 142 -5.07 10.92 -1.05
N VAL A 143 -6.40 11.02 -1.13
CA VAL A 143 -7.32 9.98 -0.63
C VAL A 143 -7.21 8.71 -1.47
N ALA A 144 -7.23 8.82 -2.80
CA ALA A 144 -7.14 7.69 -3.72
C ALA A 144 -5.84 6.90 -3.54
N HIS A 145 -4.72 7.59 -3.27
CA HIS A 145 -3.43 6.94 -2.97
C HIS A 145 -3.46 6.20 -1.63
N GLU A 146 -4.11 6.77 -0.60
CA GLU A 146 -4.27 6.12 0.71
C GLU A 146 -5.06 4.80 0.58
N TYR A 147 -6.11 4.80 -0.26
CA TYR A 147 -6.93 3.61 -0.53
C TYR A 147 -6.37 2.71 -1.63
N LYS A 148 -5.22 3.05 -2.22
CA LYS A 148 -4.55 2.29 -3.28
C LYS A 148 -5.40 2.08 -4.55
N ILE A 149 -6.15 3.09 -4.94
CA ILE A 149 -6.84 3.13 -6.24
C ILE A 149 -5.79 3.06 -7.36
N HIS A 150 -6.06 2.24 -8.36
CA HIS A 150 -5.17 2.10 -9.51
C HIS A 150 -5.00 3.45 -10.24
N GLY A 151 -3.75 3.76 -10.61
CA GLY A 151 -3.40 5.04 -11.24
C GLY A 151 -3.27 6.24 -10.31
N ALA A 152 -3.71 6.15 -9.03
CA ALA A 152 -3.57 7.26 -8.08
C ALA A 152 -2.11 7.66 -7.85
N SER A 153 -1.18 6.69 -7.89
CA SER A 153 0.26 6.97 -7.78
C SER A 153 0.80 7.85 -8.90
N ASP A 154 0.26 7.71 -10.12
CA ASP A 154 0.65 8.54 -11.27
C ASP A 154 0.11 9.96 -11.10
N GLY A 155 -1.08 10.12 -10.55
CA GLY A 155 -1.63 11.41 -10.18
C GLY A 155 -0.79 12.11 -9.10
N VAL A 156 -0.36 11.38 -8.07
CA VAL A 156 0.56 11.92 -7.04
C VAL A 156 1.90 12.34 -7.66
N ARG A 157 2.43 11.58 -8.63
CA ARG A 157 3.64 12.00 -9.38
C ARG A 157 3.40 13.26 -10.21
N ALA A 158 2.27 13.35 -10.89
CA ALA A 158 1.92 14.52 -11.69
C ALA A 158 1.78 15.79 -10.83
N MET A 159 1.21 15.68 -9.63
CA MET A 159 1.06 16.81 -8.70
C MET A 159 2.38 17.51 -8.37
N ILE A 160 3.52 16.81 -8.40
CA ILE A 160 4.79 17.39 -7.95
C ILE A 160 5.18 18.63 -8.73
N HIS A 161 4.76 18.73 -10.00
CA HIS A 161 5.05 19.89 -10.84
C HIS A 161 4.32 21.16 -10.40
N LEU A 162 3.28 21.03 -9.57
CA LEU A 162 2.56 22.17 -8.97
C LEU A 162 3.44 22.97 -8.00
N ILE A 163 4.60 22.44 -7.58
CA ILE A 163 5.56 23.17 -6.74
C ILE A 163 6.02 24.48 -7.38
N TRP A 164 5.95 24.60 -8.71
CA TRP A 164 6.35 25.78 -9.47
C TRP A 164 5.25 26.84 -9.57
N THR A 165 4.02 26.52 -9.15
CA THR A 165 2.92 27.49 -9.15
C THR A 165 3.17 28.59 -8.12
N LYS A 166 2.69 29.80 -8.41
CA LYS A 166 2.75 30.89 -7.44
C LYS A 166 1.79 30.61 -6.28
N ASP A 167 2.27 30.78 -5.07
CA ASP A 167 1.48 30.55 -3.85
C ASP A 167 0.65 31.79 -3.51
N ASN A 168 -0.35 32.08 -4.33
CA ASN A 168 -1.28 33.17 -4.07
C ASN A 168 -2.43 32.65 -3.23
N ALA A 169 -2.49 33.05 -1.96
CA ALA A 169 -3.67 32.87 -1.17
C ALA A 169 -4.82 33.70 -1.78
N LEU A 170 -5.96 33.08 -2.04
CA LEU A 170 -7.18 33.76 -2.45
C LEU A 170 -8.12 33.83 -1.23
N VAL A 171 -8.69 34.99 -1.02
CA VAL A 171 -9.78 35.16 -0.06
C VAL A 171 -11.09 34.92 -0.82
N MET A 172 -11.87 33.95 -0.36
CA MET A 172 -13.19 33.65 -0.91
C MET A 172 -14.18 34.75 -0.50
N GLU A 173 -15.32 34.82 -1.20
CA GLU A 173 -16.41 35.77 -0.87
C GLU A 173 -16.96 35.61 0.56
N ASP A 174 -16.84 34.41 1.12
CA ASP A 174 -17.19 34.07 2.49
C ASP A 174 -16.15 34.46 3.55
N GLY A 175 -15.04 35.08 3.13
CA GLY A 175 -13.93 35.48 4.00
C GLY A 175 -12.96 34.33 4.34
N SER A 176 -13.19 33.12 3.87
CA SER A 176 -12.25 32.00 4.03
C SER A 176 -11.02 32.18 3.12
N GLN A 177 -9.84 31.91 3.67
CA GLN A 177 -8.61 31.93 2.89
C GLN A 177 -8.36 30.54 2.26
N LEU A 178 -8.47 30.46 0.94
CA LEU A 178 -7.96 29.31 0.21
C LEU A 178 -6.44 29.31 0.28
N LYS A 179 -5.89 28.26 0.91
CA LYS A 179 -4.43 28.01 0.92
C LYS A 179 -3.88 28.01 -0.51
N GLY A 180 -2.64 28.44 -0.66
CA GLY A 180 -1.94 28.39 -1.94
C GLY A 180 -1.77 26.94 -2.43
N ILE A 181 -1.69 26.76 -3.74
CA ILE A 181 -1.49 25.43 -4.35
C ILE A 181 -0.20 24.79 -3.85
N ARG A 182 0.88 25.58 -3.74
CA ARG A 182 2.17 25.09 -3.25
C ARG A 182 2.10 24.66 -1.79
N SER A 183 1.50 25.47 -0.92
CA SER A 183 1.29 25.11 0.50
C SER A 183 0.46 23.85 0.64
N ARG A 184 -0.60 23.71 -0.16
CA ARG A 184 -1.41 22.50 -0.16
C ARG A 184 -0.63 21.27 -0.65
N LEU A 185 0.23 21.44 -1.66
CA LEU A 185 1.09 20.35 -2.14
C LEU A 185 2.04 19.85 -1.05
N ILE A 186 2.67 20.76 -0.30
CA ILE A 186 3.54 20.41 0.82
C ILE A 186 2.75 19.62 1.89
N GLU A 187 1.54 20.06 2.24
CA GLU A 187 0.67 19.36 3.18
C GLU A 187 0.29 17.95 2.71
N VAL A 188 -0.06 17.80 1.43
CA VAL A 188 -0.41 16.50 0.84
C VAL A 188 0.80 15.55 0.90
N TYR A 189 1.99 16.01 0.46
CA TYR A 189 3.19 15.19 0.51
C TYR A 189 3.62 14.84 1.94
N ARG A 190 3.46 15.77 2.89
CA ARG A 190 3.68 15.52 4.30
C ARG A 190 2.74 14.41 4.79
N SER A 191 1.44 14.54 4.54
CA SER A 191 0.43 13.55 4.96
C SER A 191 0.69 12.16 4.38
N LEU A 192 1.09 12.07 3.11
CA LEU A 192 1.31 10.79 2.44
C LEU A 192 2.60 10.08 2.87
N TYR A 193 3.67 10.84 3.17
CA TYR A 193 5.01 10.26 3.26
C TYR A 193 5.77 10.57 4.54
N PHE A 194 5.34 11.54 5.34
CA PHE A 194 6.07 12.02 6.52
C PHE A 194 5.29 11.89 7.82
N ASP A 195 3.98 11.87 7.78
CA ASP A 195 3.19 11.78 9.01
C ASP A 195 3.32 10.39 9.65
N PRO A 196 3.40 10.31 10.99
CA PRO A 196 3.60 9.06 11.69
C PRO A 196 2.36 8.16 11.61
N TYR A 197 2.58 6.88 11.35
CA TYR A 197 1.52 5.88 11.45
C TYR A 197 1.35 5.42 12.90
N PRO A 198 0.09 5.22 13.36
CA PRO A 198 -0.17 4.67 14.68
C PRO A 198 0.53 3.30 14.89
N GLY A 199 1.21 3.14 16.01
CA GLY A 199 1.87 1.88 16.38
C GLY A 199 3.33 1.74 15.92
N LEU A 200 3.88 2.69 15.15
CA LEU A 200 5.30 2.69 14.81
C LEU A 200 6.14 3.36 15.90
N SER A 201 7.28 2.76 16.22
CA SER A 201 8.30 3.42 17.03
C SER A 201 8.94 4.58 16.26
N ARG A 202 9.55 5.53 16.97
CA ARG A 202 10.24 6.67 16.32
C ARG A 202 11.32 6.21 15.33
N SER A 203 12.07 5.16 15.67
CA SER A 203 13.11 4.62 14.79
C SER A 203 12.54 4.04 13.49
N GLU A 204 11.45 3.29 13.60
CA GLU A 204 10.75 2.73 12.43
C GLU A 204 10.13 3.83 11.57
N HIS A 205 9.57 4.86 12.20
CA HIS A 205 9.04 6.02 11.49
C HIS A 205 10.14 6.75 10.69
N VAL A 206 11.29 7.04 11.31
CA VAL A 206 12.45 7.64 10.64
C VAL A 206 12.92 6.78 9.46
N ALA A 207 12.98 5.46 9.64
CA ALA A 207 13.34 4.54 8.56
C ALA A 207 12.32 4.52 7.43
N LEU A 208 11.02 4.62 7.76
CA LEU A 208 9.93 4.70 6.78
C LEU A 208 10.01 5.98 5.97
N VAL A 209 10.14 7.14 6.61
CA VAL A 209 10.26 8.44 5.92
C VAL A 209 11.49 8.45 5.01
N CYS A 210 12.64 7.98 5.50
CA CYS A 210 13.86 7.85 4.70
C CYS A 210 13.62 6.99 3.44
N ARG A 211 12.97 5.85 3.60
CA ARG A 211 12.59 4.96 2.49
C ARG A 211 11.66 5.66 1.50
N ASN A 212 10.59 6.28 1.99
CA ASN A 212 9.63 7.00 1.17
C ASN A 212 10.30 8.07 0.30
N MET A 213 11.21 8.85 0.89
CA MET A 213 11.97 9.87 0.14
C MET A 213 12.83 9.23 -0.96
N ILE A 214 13.57 8.17 -0.64
CA ILE A 214 14.44 7.45 -1.59
C ILE A 214 13.62 6.87 -2.74
N GLU A 215 12.50 6.22 -2.45
CA GLU A 215 11.64 5.60 -3.45
C GLU A 215 11.04 6.59 -4.45
N ARG A 216 10.82 7.86 -4.05
CA ARG A 216 10.38 8.92 -4.97
C ARG A 216 11.40 9.23 -6.08
N THR A 217 12.66 8.87 -5.89
CA THR A 217 13.71 9.04 -6.93
C THR A 217 13.73 7.89 -7.94
N PHE A 218 13.07 6.76 -7.66
CA PHE A 218 13.11 5.59 -8.54
C PHE A 218 12.35 5.83 -9.84
N GLY A 219 13.05 5.66 -10.97
CA GLY A 219 12.46 5.87 -12.29
C GLY A 219 11.98 7.30 -12.56
N ALA A 220 12.35 8.25 -11.70
CA ALA A 220 11.96 9.64 -11.86
C ALA A 220 12.68 10.29 -13.06
N THR A 221 11.93 11.04 -13.84
CA THR A 221 12.44 11.86 -14.94
C THR A 221 13.24 13.05 -14.41
N LEU A 222 14.03 13.70 -15.25
CA LEU A 222 14.78 14.89 -14.86
C LEU A 222 13.84 16.01 -14.37
N ALA A 223 12.69 16.18 -14.99
CA ALA A 223 11.70 17.18 -14.60
C ALA A 223 11.11 16.88 -13.21
N GLU A 224 10.80 15.61 -12.94
CA GLU A 224 10.34 15.18 -11.62
C GLU A 224 11.43 15.37 -10.56
N LEU A 225 12.68 15.00 -10.84
CA LEU A 225 13.80 15.20 -9.90
C LEU A 225 14.01 16.68 -9.57
N THR A 226 13.86 17.57 -10.57
CA THR A 226 13.97 19.02 -10.35
C THR A 226 12.82 19.54 -9.47
N SER A 227 11.62 19.01 -9.66
CA SER A 227 10.46 19.37 -8.84
C SER A 227 10.56 18.78 -7.43
N LEU A 228 11.06 17.55 -7.28
CA LEU A 228 11.38 16.93 -5.99
C LEU A 228 12.45 17.73 -5.22
N GLU A 229 13.48 18.19 -5.91
CA GLU A 229 14.51 19.03 -5.31
C GLU A 229 13.91 20.29 -4.70
N GLN A 230 13.03 20.98 -5.44
CA GLN A 230 12.37 22.18 -4.94
C GLN A 230 11.44 21.85 -3.76
N LEU A 231 10.67 20.76 -3.84
CA LEU A 231 9.76 20.34 -2.79
C LEU A 231 10.51 19.98 -1.50
N PHE A 232 11.49 19.07 -1.57
CA PHE A 232 12.24 18.64 -0.38
C PHE A 232 13.10 19.74 0.23
N SER A 233 13.65 20.63 -0.61
CA SER A 233 14.36 21.81 -0.14
C SER A 233 13.44 22.75 0.67
N LEU A 234 12.22 22.99 0.20
CA LEU A 234 11.23 23.78 0.94
C LEU A 234 10.77 23.09 2.22
N MET A 235 10.43 21.79 2.14
CA MET A 235 10.02 21.00 3.32
C MET A 235 11.12 20.99 4.39
N HIS A 236 12.38 20.91 3.99
CA HIS A 236 13.51 20.99 4.92
C HIS A 236 13.64 22.38 5.54
N ALA A 237 13.55 23.43 4.75
CA ALA A 237 13.59 24.82 5.22
C ALA A 237 12.44 25.14 6.21
N GLU A 238 11.29 24.50 6.06
CA GLU A 238 10.16 24.59 6.98
C GLU A 238 10.28 23.66 8.21
N GLY A 239 11.39 22.91 8.34
CA GLY A 239 11.63 22.01 9.46
C GLY A 239 10.81 20.72 9.46
N LEU A 240 10.21 20.35 8.32
CA LEU A 240 9.39 19.14 8.18
C LEU A 240 10.25 17.85 8.02
N VAL A 241 11.53 18.00 7.69
CA VAL A 241 12.47 16.89 7.58
C VAL A 241 13.31 16.84 8.84
N GLU A 242 13.06 15.86 9.71
CA GLU A 242 13.82 15.69 10.96
C GLU A 242 15.30 15.37 10.70
N ARG A 243 16.19 15.88 11.56
CA ARG A 243 17.64 15.58 11.50
C ARG A 243 17.94 14.08 11.53
N ALA A 244 17.14 13.30 12.29
CA ALA A 244 17.28 11.84 12.35
C ALA A 244 17.05 11.17 10.97
N VAL A 245 16.17 11.73 10.12
CA VAL A 245 15.97 11.25 8.73
C VAL A 245 17.20 11.53 7.89
N VAL A 246 17.81 12.72 8.03
CA VAL A 246 19.05 13.07 7.33
C VAL A 246 20.20 12.15 7.74
N GLU A 247 20.35 11.87 9.02
CA GLU A 247 21.36 10.90 9.51
C GLU A 247 21.10 9.51 8.93
N LYS A 248 19.85 9.08 8.87
CA LYS A 248 19.49 7.80 8.27
C LYS A 248 19.79 7.74 6.77
N LEU A 249 19.61 8.84 6.03
CA LEU A 249 20.01 8.94 4.63
C LEU A 249 21.53 8.77 4.46
N TRP A 250 22.33 9.35 5.37
CA TRP A 250 23.79 9.16 5.39
C TRP A 250 24.16 7.69 5.71
N ASP A 251 23.46 7.04 6.64
CA ASP A 251 23.65 5.61 6.93
C ASP A 251 23.41 4.75 5.70
N VAL A 252 22.33 5.01 4.96
CA VAL A 252 22.02 4.30 3.71
C VAL A 252 23.10 4.57 2.66
N TYR A 253 23.53 5.83 2.48
CA TYR A 253 24.55 6.18 1.51
C TYR A 253 25.90 5.51 1.85
N ALA A 254 26.31 5.55 3.11
CA ALA A 254 27.59 5.05 3.60
C ALA A 254 27.57 3.56 3.99
N SER A 255 26.44 2.87 3.87
CA SER A 255 26.29 1.50 4.32
C SER A 255 27.39 0.58 3.80
N PRO A 256 28.08 -0.14 4.68
CA PRO A 256 29.03 -1.19 4.33
C PRO A 256 28.31 -2.46 3.88
N LEU A 257 27.03 -2.62 4.26
CA LEU A 257 26.21 -3.78 3.89
C LEU A 257 25.82 -3.73 2.42
N PRO A 258 25.57 -4.88 1.80
CA PRO A 258 25.06 -4.92 0.42
C PRO A 258 23.65 -4.34 0.35
N ILE A 259 23.55 -3.12 -0.15
CA ILE A 259 22.29 -2.45 -0.47
C ILE A 259 22.14 -2.31 -1.98
N SER A 260 20.90 -2.11 -2.45
CA SER A 260 20.67 -1.92 -3.87
C SER A 260 21.33 -0.63 -4.36
N ARG A 261 21.80 -0.62 -5.61
CA ARG A 261 22.34 0.59 -6.24
C ARG A 261 21.31 1.72 -6.24
N ALA A 262 20.04 1.40 -6.47
CA ALA A 262 18.96 2.37 -6.47
C ALA A 262 18.81 3.08 -5.11
N GLN A 263 18.88 2.34 -4.02
CA GLN A 263 18.82 2.92 -2.67
C GLN A 263 19.99 3.87 -2.40
N ARG A 264 21.23 3.47 -2.72
CA ARG A 264 22.40 4.32 -2.52
C ARG A 264 22.37 5.58 -3.39
N ARG A 265 21.96 5.42 -4.66
CA ARG A 265 21.77 6.55 -5.58
C ARG A 265 20.66 7.49 -5.08
N GLY A 266 19.51 6.94 -4.65
CA GLY A 266 18.42 7.73 -4.09
C GLY A 266 18.84 8.51 -2.84
N ALA A 267 19.59 7.89 -1.94
CA ALA A 267 20.08 8.56 -0.74
C ALA A 267 20.92 9.80 -1.08
N ILE A 268 21.89 9.71 -2.01
CA ILE A 268 22.70 10.87 -2.41
C ILE A 268 21.89 11.90 -3.18
N MET A 269 20.91 11.49 -3.99
CA MET A 269 20.01 12.43 -4.66
C MET A 269 19.24 13.27 -3.64
N ILE A 270 18.65 12.62 -2.63
CA ILE A 270 17.92 13.34 -1.57
C ILE A 270 18.86 14.24 -0.76
N LEU A 271 20.01 13.73 -0.33
CA LEU A 271 21.00 14.55 0.39
C LEU A 271 21.42 15.79 -0.42
N SER A 272 21.60 15.65 -1.73
CA SER A 272 21.92 16.79 -2.61
C SER A 272 20.76 17.80 -2.70
N MET A 273 19.50 17.30 -2.70
CA MET A 273 18.32 18.17 -2.72
C MET A 273 18.16 18.96 -1.41
N LEU A 274 18.40 18.31 -0.26
CA LEU A 274 18.35 18.97 1.04
C LEU A 274 19.50 19.99 1.21
N ALA A 275 20.67 19.70 0.67
CA ALA A 275 21.83 20.61 0.69
C ALA A 275 21.58 21.95 0.00
N LYS A 276 20.58 22.04 -0.85
CA LYS A 276 20.13 23.30 -1.45
C LYS A 276 19.58 24.29 -0.40
N ALA A 277 18.90 23.76 0.62
CA ALA A 277 18.39 24.55 1.74
C ALA A 277 19.45 24.74 2.84
N GLU A 278 20.19 23.69 3.18
CA GLU A 278 21.19 23.68 4.25
C GLU A 278 22.48 23.00 3.79
N ARG A 279 23.49 23.82 3.47
CA ARG A 279 24.77 23.35 2.91
C ARG A 279 25.57 22.52 3.87
N GLU A 280 25.45 22.83 5.17
CA GLU A 280 26.17 22.23 6.27
C GLU A 280 25.97 20.72 6.33
N LEU A 281 24.78 20.23 5.93
CA LEU A 281 24.46 18.80 5.86
C LEU A 281 25.47 17.99 5.03
N VAL A 282 25.98 18.59 3.96
CA VAL A 282 26.94 17.94 3.05
C VAL A 282 28.37 18.31 3.43
N ALA A 283 28.60 19.55 3.88
CA ALA A 283 29.92 20.03 4.27
C ALA A 283 30.50 19.22 5.45
N GLU A 284 29.71 18.91 6.45
CA GLU A 284 30.11 18.10 7.64
C GLU A 284 30.54 16.68 7.28
N LYS A 285 30.03 16.11 6.18
CA LYS A 285 30.27 14.73 5.74
C LYS A 285 31.06 14.61 4.44
N MET A 286 31.81 15.66 4.08
CA MET A 286 32.54 15.74 2.82
C MET A 286 33.47 14.55 2.58
N ASP A 287 34.19 14.11 3.60
CA ASP A 287 35.10 12.96 3.47
C ASP A 287 34.38 11.67 3.10
N VAL A 288 33.20 11.45 3.70
CA VAL A 288 32.34 10.29 3.38
C VAL A 288 31.84 10.39 1.94
N LEU A 289 31.43 11.59 1.53
CA LEU A 289 30.95 11.88 0.19
C LEU A 289 32.01 11.56 -0.87
N LEU A 290 33.23 12.06 -0.70
CA LEU A 290 34.35 11.86 -1.61
C LEU A 290 34.79 10.39 -1.65
N ARG A 291 34.96 9.77 -0.49
CA ARG A 291 35.40 8.37 -0.40
C ARG A 291 34.46 7.39 -1.08
N ILE A 292 33.14 7.59 -0.95
CA ILE A 292 32.13 6.67 -1.53
C ILE A 292 31.77 7.08 -2.95
N GLY A 293 31.38 8.33 -3.15
CA GLY A 293 30.84 8.80 -4.40
C GLY A 293 31.86 8.97 -5.52
N LEU A 294 33.11 9.33 -5.18
CA LEU A 294 34.21 9.47 -6.15
C LEU A 294 35.31 8.42 -5.96
N GLY A 295 35.19 7.57 -4.93
CA GLY A 295 36.08 6.46 -4.71
C GLY A 295 35.70 5.21 -5.50
N HIS A 296 36.09 4.02 -4.97
CA HIS A 296 35.91 2.75 -5.61
C HIS A 296 34.44 2.39 -5.95
N VAL A 297 33.50 2.82 -5.11
CA VAL A 297 32.06 2.59 -5.36
C VAL A 297 31.56 3.47 -6.50
N GLY A 298 31.92 4.77 -6.48
CA GLY A 298 31.54 5.73 -7.51
C GLY A 298 32.16 5.45 -8.86
N SER A 299 33.41 4.92 -8.92
CA SER A 299 34.06 4.55 -10.18
C SER A 299 33.29 3.43 -10.92
N LYS A 300 32.52 2.61 -10.20
CA LYS A 300 31.68 1.55 -10.76
C LYS A 300 30.22 1.98 -10.98
N ASP A 301 29.87 3.20 -10.57
CA ASP A 301 28.53 3.76 -10.63
C ASP A 301 28.56 5.26 -10.97
N LEU A 302 28.57 5.56 -12.27
CA LEU A 302 28.63 6.92 -12.76
C LEU A 302 27.43 7.78 -12.34
N VAL A 303 26.26 7.18 -12.11
CA VAL A 303 25.08 7.90 -11.62
C VAL A 303 25.31 8.34 -10.18
N LEU A 304 25.87 7.47 -9.34
CA LEU A 304 26.26 7.82 -7.99
C LEU A 304 27.29 8.95 -7.98
N ALA A 305 28.35 8.83 -8.79
CA ALA A 305 29.38 9.86 -8.93
C ALA A 305 28.81 11.21 -9.40
N LYS A 306 27.92 11.21 -10.39
CA LYS A 306 27.22 12.41 -10.88
C LYS A 306 26.50 13.13 -9.75
N HIS A 307 25.65 12.42 -8.98
CA HIS A 307 24.90 13.06 -7.90
C HIS A 307 25.77 13.47 -6.72
N THR A 308 26.88 12.79 -6.50
CA THR A 308 27.91 13.24 -5.57
C THR A 308 28.51 14.58 -6.00
N CYS A 309 28.83 14.76 -7.28
CA CYS A 309 29.31 16.05 -7.81
C CYS A 309 28.25 17.15 -7.67
N ILE A 310 26.97 16.84 -7.89
CA ILE A 310 25.88 17.80 -7.71
C ILE A 310 25.79 18.23 -6.24
N ALA A 311 25.89 17.29 -5.29
CA ALA A 311 25.91 17.62 -3.86
C ALA A 311 27.10 18.53 -3.50
N LEU A 312 28.28 18.26 -4.05
CA LEU A 312 29.46 19.10 -3.86
C LEU A 312 29.29 20.52 -4.45
N GLN A 313 28.55 20.69 -5.54
CA GLN A 313 28.23 21.99 -6.10
C GLN A 313 27.44 22.87 -5.14
N HIS A 314 26.53 22.28 -4.35
CA HIS A 314 25.78 23.04 -3.34
C HIS A 314 26.69 23.53 -2.20
N VAL A 315 27.71 22.78 -1.83
CA VAL A 315 28.72 23.23 -0.86
C VAL A 315 29.56 24.39 -1.44
N SER A 316 29.93 24.31 -2.75
CA SER A 316 30.81 25.28 -3.37
C SER A 316 30.16 26.62 -3.73
N GLY A 317 28.83 26.72 -3.65
CA GLY A 317 28.10 27.88 -4.11
C GLY A 317 27.99 27.95 -5.64
N SER A 318 27.22 28.90 -6.14
CA SER A 318 26.95 29.02 -7.58
C SER A 318 28.20 29.34 -8.38
N THR A 319 28.54 28.49 -9.32
CA THR A 319 29.64 28.73 -10.28
C THR A 319 29.50 30.07 -11.07
N LYS A 320 28.28 30.63 -11.14
CA LYS A 320 28.02 31.92 -11.75
C LYS A 320 28.67 33.09 -11.02
N LYS A 321 28.99 32.97 -9.72
CA LYS A 321 29.68 33.99 -8.92
C LYS A 321 31.20 33.96 -9.08
N VAL A 322 31.74 32.99 -9.78
CA VAL A 322 33.20 32.81 -9.95
C VAL A 322 33.71 33.36 -11.29
N LYS A 323 32.95 34.23 -11.96
CA LYS A 323 33.42 34.83 -13.19
C LYS A 323 34.66 35.67 -12.89
N GLY A 324 35.83 35.08 -13.11
CA GLY A 324 37.11 35.77 -13.12
C GLY A 324 37.77 36.04 -11.76
N THR A 325 37.22 35.61 -10.66
CA THR A 325 37.87 35.75 -9.35
C THR A 325 38.06 34.43 -8.65
N LEU A 326 39.24 34.23 -8.15
CA LEU A 326 39.60 33.16 -7.22
C LEU A 326 38.86 33.29 -5.87
N ALA A 327 37.91 34.20 -5.80
CA ALA A 327 37.11 34.47 -4.62
C ALA A 327 36.00 33.43 -4.46
N GLY A 328 36.30 32.29 -4.32
CA GLY A 328 35.40 31.21 -3.92
C GLY A 328 35.97 30.43 -2.80
N GLY A 329 36.98 31.00 -2.22
CA GLY A 329 37.58 30.48 -1.03
C GLY A 329 37.78 28.97 -0.98
N HIS A 330 37.54 28.45 0.17
CA HIS A 330 37.64 27.06 0.55
C HIS A 330 36.77 26.09 -0.28
N VAL A 331 35.87 26.61 -1.00
CA VAL A 331 34.95 25.81 -1.75
C VAL A 331 35.51 25.31 -3.07
N ARG A 332 36.65 25.64 -3.36
CA ARG A 332 37.44 25.03 -4.43
C ARG A 332 38.21 23.83 -3.96
N TYR A 333 37.99 23.46 -2.73
CA TYR A 333 38.79 22.48 -2.07
C TYR A 333 39.01 21.19 -2.86
N PRO A 334 38.05 20.57 -3.51
CA PRO A 334 38.36 19.41 -4.35
C PRO A 334 39.04 19.74 -5.68
N MET A 335 39.00 21.00 -6.14
CA MET A 335 39.51 21.40 -7.45
C MET A 335 40.74 22.31 -7.37
N GLN A 336 41.23 22.61 -6.18
CA GLN A 336 42.40 23.45 -5.97
C GLN A 336 43.72 22.70 -5.88
N HIS A 337 43.72 21.38 -5.99
CA HIS A 337 44.98 20.66 -6.07
C HIS A 337 45.49 20.75 -7.53
N PRO A 338 46.56 21.51 -7.80
CA PRO A 338 47.29 21.32 -9.04
C PRO A 338 47.82 19.88 -9.05
N MET A 339 47.68 19.23 -10.15
CA MET A 339 48.36 17.98 -10.40
C MET A 339 49.85 18.18 -10.36
#